data_ceef2a2e06dd8d6152fa46ae66eb5a7d
#
_entry.id   ceef2a2e06dd8d6152fa46ae66eb5a7d
#
_cell.length_a   1.000
_cell.length_b   1.000
_cell.length_c   1.000
_cell.angle_alpha   90.00
_cell.angle_beta   90.00
_cell.angle_gamma   90.00
#
_symmetry.space_group_name_H-M   'P 1'
#
loop_
_entity.id
_entity.type
_entity.pdbx_description
1 polymer ?
#
loop_
_entity_poly.entity_id
_entity_poly.type
_entity_poly.pdbx_seq_one_letter_code
_entity_poly.pdbx_strand_id
1 'polypeptide(L)'
;QITTAFVQQFSANIDLLSQQMGSLLRNAVREESINGEKAFFDQVGSTAAIKRTSRHADTPLVETPHSRRMVVTETYEWADLIDDSDKVRLLADPKSTYARAAAAAMGRAMDDSIISAATSAALTGKSGSGSQALTNTIGHGSAGLTIAKLVEAKKKLDLGSVDPSISRYIAVSPEQIEDLLNNTTVTSADYNSVKALVQGEVDTFLGFKFIVSNR
;
A
#
# COMPACT_ATOMS: atom_id res chain seq x y z
N GLN A 1 28.64 -43.95 36.60
CA GLN A 1 29.00 -42.77 35.75
C GLN A 1 27.74 -42.26 35.08
N ILE A 2 27.20 -41.17 35.61
CA ILE A 2 25.90 -40.57 35.17
C ILE A 2 26.13 -39.46 34.16
N THR A 3 27.35 -39.25 33.68
CA THR A 3 27.72 -38.14 32.77
C THR A 3 27.20 -38.28 31.34
N THR A 4 26.68 -39.43 30.95
CA THR A 4 26.09 -39.68 29.63
C THR A 4 24.57 -39.53 29.58
N ALA A 5 23.93 -39.16 30.69
CA ALA A 5 22.48 -39.03 30.79
C ALA A 5 21.99 -37.56 30.81
N PHE A 6 22.85 -36.60 30.45
CA PHE A 6 22.40 -35.23 30.25
C PHE A 6 21.66 -35.16 28.92
N VAL A 7 20.36 -35.38 28.98
CA VAL A 7 19.46 -35.12 27.85
C VAL A 7 19.33 -33.61 27.71
N GLN A 8 19.82 -33.06 26.62
CA GLN A 8 19.52 -31.68 26.28
C GLN A 8 18.01 -31.56 26.11
N GLN A 9 17.38 -30.69 26.89
CA GLN A 9 15.98 -30.41 26.75
C GLN A 9 15.82 -29.47 25.53
N PHE A 10 15.34 -30.02 24.42
CA PHE A 10 14.96 -29.22 23.25
C PHE A 10 13.53 -28.75 23.45
N SER A 11 13.26 -27.49 23.07
CA SER A 11 11.89 -26.99 23.00
C SER A 11 11.11 -27.82 21.98
N ALA A 12 9.95 -28.30 22.36
CA ALA A 12 9.05 -29.01 21.45
C ALA A 12 8.36 -28.08 20.42
N ASN A 13 8.57 -26.77 20.56
CA ASN A 13 7.96 -25.75 19.71
C ASN A 13 9.02 -25.09 18.85
N ILE A 14 8.69 -24.92 17.57
CA ILE A 14 9.43 -24.07 16.64
C ILE A 14 8.77 -22.70 16.65
N ASP A 15 9.46 -21.70 17.20
CA ASP A 15 8.95 -20.34 17.26
C ASP A 15 9.16 -19.61 15.93
N LEU A 16 8.10 -18.96 15.45
CA LEU A 16 8.19 -18.08 14.31
C LEU A 16 8.78 -16.75 14.77
N LEU A 17 9.86 -16.31 14.12
CA LEU A 17 10.42 -14.97 14.36
C LEU A 17 9.37 -13.90 14.07
N SER A 18 9.40 -12.83 14.87
CA SER A 18 8.49 -11.70 14.68
C SER A 18 8.66 -11.10 13.28
N GLN A 19 7.59 -11.09 12.52
CA GLN A 19 7.56 -10.55 11.16
C GLN A 19 6.17 -10.00 10.84
N GLN A 20 6.10 -9.19 9.81
CA GLN A 20 4.82 -8.66 9.33
C GLN A 20 3.89 -9.81 8.93
N MET A 21 2.71 -9.85 9.53
CA MET A 21 1.66 -10.82 9.24
C MET A 21 0.57 -10.17 8.38
N GLY A 22 0.39 -10.71 7.17
CA GLY A 22 -0.58 -10.16 6.21
C GLY A 22 -0.10 -8.91 5.50
N SER A 23 -0.98 -8.33 4.67
CA SER A 23 -0.73 -7.08 3.94
C SER A 23 -1.18 -5.87 4.78
N LEU A 24 -0.32 -4.86 4.88
CA LEU A 24 -0.62 -3.59 5.55
C LEU A 24 -1.39 -2.63 4.63
N LEU A 25 -1.10 -2.68 3.33
CA LEU A 25 -1.65 -1.75 2.35
C LEU A 25 -3.00 -2.18 1.77
N ARG A 26 -3.43 -3.42 2.02
CA ARG A 26 -4.68 -3.98 1.51
C ARG A 26 -5.90 -3.10 1.79
N ASN A 27 -5.97 -2.52 2.99
CA ASN A 27 -7.10 -1.66 3.39
C ASN A 27 -7.07 -0.26 2.76
N ALA A 28 -5.96 0.12 2.12
CA ALA A 28 -5.82 1.41 1.45
C ALA A 28 -6.21 1.35 -0.04
N VAL A 29 -6.47 0.17 -0.58
CA VAL A 29 -6.82 -0.07 -1.98
C VAL A 29 -8.18 -0.73 -2.10
N ARG A 30 -8.80 -0.57 -3.26
CA ARG A 30 -10.05 -1.25 -3.60
C ARG A 30 -9.72 -2.65 -4.12
N GLU A 31 -10.38 -3.65 -3.57
CA GLU A 31 -10.27 -5.03 -4.01
C GLU A 31 -11.44 -5.40 -4.92
N GLU A 32 -11.14 -6.05 -6.02
CA GLU A 32 -12.13 -6.63 -6.91
C GLU A 32 -11.72 -8.03 -7.37
N SER A 33 -12.70 -8.92 -7.46
CA SER A 33 -12.50 -10.25 -8.04
C SER A 33 -12.54 -10.16 -9.55
N ILE A 34 -11.55 -10.74 -10.21
CA ILE A 34 -11.49 -10.81 -11.67
C ILE A 34 -11.38 -12.26 -12.12
N ASN A 35 -11.95 -12.56 -13.29
CA ASN A 35 -11.81 -13.85 -13.95
C ASN A 35 -10.95 -13.67 -15.22
N GLY A 36 -9.86 -14.43 -15.32
CA GLY A 36 -8.95 -14.39 -16.46
C GLY A 36 -7.64 -13.64 -16.17
N GLU A 37 -6.79 -13.55 -17.18
CA GLU A 37 -5.44 -12.97 -17.07
C GLU A 37 -5.42 -11.45 -17.05
N LYS A 38 -6.47 -10.82 -17.58
CA LYS A 38 -6.55 -9.35 -17.75
C LYS A 38 -7.93 -8.86 -17.40
N ALA A 39 -7.97 -7.72 -16.72
CA ALA A 39 -9.21 -7.01 -16.45
C ALA A 39 -9.13 -5.56 -16.94
N PHE A 40 -10.25 -5.05 -17.41
CA PHE A 40 -10.38 -3.67 -17.87
C PHE A 40 -11.36 -2.93 -16.98
N PHE A 41 -10.95 -1.77 -16.52
CA PHE A 41 -11.74 -0.87 -15.67
C PHE A 41 -11.99 0.43 -16.43
N ASP A 42 -13.24 0.67 -16.74
CA ASP A 42 -13.67 1.90 -17.40
C ASP A 42 -13.87 3.00 -16.36
N GLN A 43 -13.39 4.18 -16.66
CA GLN A 43 -13.49 5.37 -15.84
C GLN A 43 -14.17 6.49 -16.61
N VAL A 44 -15.03 7.22 -15.94
CA VAL A 44 -15.69 8.42 -16.49
C VAL A 44 -15.04 9.64 -15.82
N GLY A 45 -14.57 10.57 -16.61
CA GLY A 45 -13.98 11.81 -16.12
C GLY A 45 -15.04 12.83 -15.69
N SER A 46 -14.59 13.91 -15.08
CA SER A 46 -15.46 15.01 -14.66
C SER A 46 -16.02 15.76 -15.86
N THR A 47 -17.27 16.19 -15.75
CA THR A 47 -17.96 17.02 -16.73
C THR A 47 -18.42 18.31 -16.07
N ALA A 48 -18.58 19.38 -16.87
CA ALA A 48 -19.09 20.65 -16.38
C ALA A 48 -20.53 20.86 -16.87
N ALA A 49 -21.37 21.37 -15.99
CA ALA A 49 -22.71 21.81 -16.36
C ALA A 49 -22.66 23.14 -17.12
N ILE A 50 -23.42 23.24 -18.18
CA ILE A 50 -23.52 24.46 -18.98
C ILE A 50 -24.76 25.25 -18.52
N LYS A 51 -24.55 26.53 -18.18
CA LYS A 51 -25.63 27.43 -17.81
C LYS A 51 -26.46 27.81 -19.06
N ARG A 52 -27.76 27.55 -19.00
CA ARG A 52 -28.70 27.98 -20.03
C ARG A 52 -28.85 29.51 -20.00
N THR A 53 -28.61 30.15 -21.11
CA THR A 53 -28.66 31.63 -21.25
C THR A 53 -29.92 32.14 -21.94
N SER A 54 -30.64 31.27 -22.66
CA SER A 54 -31.88 31.64 -23.39
C SER A 54 -33.00 30.65 -23.12
N ARG A 55 -34.26 31.15 -23.12
CA ARG A 55 -35.47 30.35 -22.90
C ARG A 55 -35.69 29.27 -23.97
N HIS A 56 -35.31 29.50 -25.19
CA HIS A 56 -35.56 28.63 -26.34
C HIS A 56 -34.25 28.13 -26.99
N ALA A 57 -33.14 28.20 -26.27
CA ALA A 57 -31.88 27.61 -26.74
C ALA A 57 -31.94 26.08 -26.67
N ASP A 58 -31.38 25.44 -27.67
CA ASP A 58 -31.14 23.97 -27.66
C ASP A 58 -30.27 23.57 -26.48
N THR A 59 -30.46 22.36 -26.00
CA THR A 59 -29.64 21.83 -24.93
C THR A 59 -28.25 21.49 -25.48
N PRO A 60 -27.18 22.13 -25.00
CA PRO A 60 -25.84 21.82 -25.47
C PRO A 60 -25.44 20.39 -25.06
N LEU A 61 -24.88 19.66 -26.00
CA LEU A 61 -24.30 18.35 -25.73
C LEU A 61 -22.96 18.52 -25.04
N VAL A 62 -22.72 17.74 -23.99
CA VAL A 62 -21.44 17.68 -23.28
C VAL A 62 -20.82 16.31 -23.57
N GLU A 63 -19.63 16.31 -24.12
CA GLU A 63 -18.86 15.09 -24.27
C GLU A 63 -18.29 14.68 -22.91
N THR A 64 -18.69 13.50 -22.45
CA THR A 64 -18.16 12.93 -21.20
C THR A 64 -16.89 12.17 -21.50
N PRO A 65 -15.73 12.55 -20.94
CA PRO A 65 -14.49 11.85 -21.22
C PRO A 65 -14.50 10.45 -20.59
N HIS A 66 -14.19 9.46 -21.40
CA HIS A 66 -14.05 8.07 -21.00
C HIS A 66 -12.57 7.66 -21.05
N SER A 67 -12.12 6.94 -20.04
CA SER A 67 -10.80 6.34 -20.01
C SER A 67 -10.88 4.89 -19.55
N ARG A 68 -9.92 4.08 -19.96
CA ARG A 68 -9.85 2.65 -19.61
C ARG A 68 -8.49 2.33 -19.06
N ARG A 69 -8.47 1.56 -17.98
CA ARG A 69 -7.27 1.03 -17.34
C ARG A 69 -7.27 -0.49 -17.49
N MET A 70 -6.12 -1.06 -17.81
CA MET A 70 -5.93 -2.50 -17.84
C MET A 70 -5.09 -2.94 -16.65
N VAL A 71 -5.53 -4.00 -16.00
CA VAL A 71 -4.79 -4.70 -14.94
C VAL A 71 -4.48 -6.11 -15.45
N VAL A 72 -3.25 -6.55 -15.22
CA VAL A 72 -2.78 -7.90 -15.53
C VAL A 72 -2.58 -8.64 -14.22
N THR A 73 -3.02 -9.90 -14.15
CA THR A 73 -2.81 -10.74 -12.97
C THR A 73 -1.40 -11.31 -12.95
N GLU A 74 -0.81 -11.37 -11.76
CA GLU A 74 0.45 -12.05 -11.49
C GLU A 74 0.19 -13.20 -10.52
N THR A 75 0.89 -14.31 -10.73
CA THR A 75 0.77 -15.50 -9.88
C THR A 75 1.96 -15.55 -8.93
N TYR A 76 1.69 -15.61 -7.65
CA TYR A 76 2.70 -15.80 -6.61
C TYR A 76 2.54 -17.18 -6.00
N GLU A 77 3.63 -17.92 -5.90
CA GLU A 77 3.68 -19.26 -5.33
C GLU A 77 4.72 -19.31 -4.22
N TRP A 78 4.42 -20.07 -3.19
CA TRP A 78 5.36 -20.39 -2.13
C TRP A 78 5.40 -21.90 -1.95
N ALA A 79 6.57 -22.51 -2.04
CA ALA A 79 6.77 -23.92 -1.83
C ALA A 79 8.03 -24.15 -1.01
N ASP A 80 7.98 -25.09 -0.10
CA ASP A 80 9.13 -25.57 0.64
C ASP A 80 9.09 -27.08 0.72
N LEU A 81 10.24 -27.72 0.66
CA LEU A 81 10.37 -29.17 0.69
C LEU A 81 10.94 -29.61 2.04
N ILE A 82 10.19 -30.43 2.75
CA ILE A 82 10.64 -31.04 4.00
C ILE A 82 10.84 -32.54 3.73
N ASP A 83 12.08 -33.01 3.83
CA ASP A 83 12.42 -34.41 3.69
C ASP A 83 11.80 -35.24 4.84
N ASP A 84 11.35 -36.44 4.52
CA ASP A 84 10.78 -37.36 5.51
C ASP A 84 11.82 -37.79 6.55
N SER A 85 13.10 -37.85 6.15
CA SER A 85 14.20 -38.13 7.08
C SER A 85 14.37 -37.04 8.15
N ASP A 86 14.09 -35.78 7.79
CA ASP A 86 14.19 -34.64 8.70
C ASP A 86 12.96 -34.57 9.62
N LYS A 87 11.79 -34.96 9.16
CA LYS A 87 10.59 -35.07 10.01
C LYS A 87 10.78 -36.05 11.17
N VAL A 88 11.48 -37.15 10.94
CA VAL A 88 11.76 -38.15 11.99
C VAL A 88 12.76 -37.61 13.01
N ARG A 89 13.63 -36.69 12.61
CA ARG A 89 14.64 -36.07 13.50
C ARG A 89 14.12 -34.88 14.26
N LEU A 90 13.04 -34.25 13.77
CA LEU A 90 12.41 -33.10 14.43
C LEU A 90 11.47 -33.61 15.54
N LEU A 91 11.65 -33.06 16.74
CA LEU A 91 10.76 -33.33 17.89
C LEU A 91 9.42 -32.62 17.79
N ALA A 92 9.29 -31.61 16.89
CA ALA A 92 8.09 -30.81 16.66
C ALA A 92 7.67 -30.84 15.19
N ASP A 93 6.36 -30.82 14.93
CA ASP A 93 5.84 -30.71 13.56
C ASP A 93 5.97 -29.27 13.07
N PRO A 94 6.83 -28.98 12.08
CA PRO A 94 7.06 -27.61 11.60
C PRO A 94 5.94 -27.08 10.69
N LYS A 95 4.98 -27.90 10.27
CA LYS A 95 3.98 -27.56 9.26
C LYS A 95 3.21 -26.27 9.58
N SER A 96 2.77 -26.09 10.82
CA SER A 96 2.01 -24.91 11.22
C SER A 96 2.85 -23.64 11.18
N THR A 97 4.13 -23.71 11.55
CA THR A 97 5.06 -22.59 11.52
C THR A 97 5.44 -22.21 10.09
N TYR A 98 5.68 -23.20 9.24
CA TYR A 98 5.94 -22.96 7.80
C TYR A 98 4.73 -22.36 7.10
N ALA A 99 3.52 -22.85 7.37
CA ALA A 99 2.29 -22.27 6.79
C ALA A 99 2.10 -20.82 7.23
N ARG A 100 2.42 -20.45 8.47
CA ARG A 100 2.37 -19.06 8.94
C ARG A 100 3.44 -18.21 8.28
N ALA A 101 4.65 -18.72 8.09
CA ALA A 101 5.71 -18.03 7.38
C ALA A 101 5.34 -17.78 5.91
N ALA A 102 4.73 -18.78 5.23
CA ALA A 102 4.19 -18.65 3.89
C ALA A 102 3.12 -17.55 3.79
N ALA A 103 2.15 -17.56 4.71
CA ALA A 103 1.10 -16.55 4.76
C ALA A 103 1.67 -15.13 4.95
N ALA A 104 2.69 -14.99 5.81
CA ALA A 104 3.39 -13.72 5.99
C ALA A 104 4.15 -13.28 4.72
N ALA A 105 4.81 -14.21 4.01
CA ALA A 105 5.48 -13.93 2.76
C ALA A 105 4.51 -13.47 1.67
N MET A 106 3.36 -14.12 1.55
CA MET A 106 2.30 -13.72 0.60
C MET A 106 1.73 -12.34 0.93
N GLY A 107 1.55 -12.02 2.22
CA GLY A 107 1.12 -10.67 2.64
C GLY A 107 2.11 -9.59 2.23
N ARG A 108 3.42 -9.83 2.38
CA ARG A 108 4.47 -8.92 1.91
C ARG A 108 4.50 -8.78 0.40
N ALA A 109 4.33 -9.89 -0.34
CA ALA A 109 4.26 -9.85 -1.81
C ALA A 109 3.07 -9.02 -2.32
N MET A 110 1.93 -9.05 -1.62
CA MET A 110 0.80 -8.17 -1.91
C MET A 110 1.18 -6.69 -1.73
N ASP A 111 1.86 -6.33 -0.65
CA ASP A 111 2.31 -4.95 -0.42
C ASP A 111 3.28 -4.49 -1.50
N ASP A 112 4.24 -5.34 -1.90
CA ASP A 112 5.19 -5.05 -2.98
C ASP A 112 4.47 -4.81 -4.31
N SER A 113 3.47 -5.63 -4.64
CA SER A 113 2.64 -5.45 -5.85
C SER A 113 1.87 -4.14 -5.83
N ILE A 114 1.27 -3.77 -4.68
CA ILE A 114 0.55 -2.49 -4.52
C ILE A 114 1.49 -1.29 -4.71
N ILE A 115 2.68 -1.32 -4.08
CA ILE A 115 3.67 -0.26 -4.19
C ILE A 115 4.18 -0.13 -5.63
N SER A 116 4.51 -1.27 -6.26
CA SER A 116 4.93 -1.32 -7.66
C SER A 116 3.87 -0.73 -8.59
N ALA A 117 2.61 -1.12 -8.42
CA ALA A 117 1.50 -0.60 -9.21
C ALA A 117 1.27 0.91 -8.99
N ALA A 118 1.44 1.40 -7.75
CA ALA A 118 1.29 2.82 -7.42
C ALA A 118 2.41 3.69 -8.00
N THR A 119 3.60 3.14 -8.25
CA THR A 119 4.77 3.87 -8.74
C THR A 119 5.04 3.69 -10.23
N SER A 120 4.39 2.71 -10.86
CA SER A 120 4.55 2.41 -12.30
C SER A 120 3.56 3.18 -13.18
N ALA A 121 3.82 3.16 -14.48
CA ALA A 121 2.89 3.71 -15.47
C ALA A 121 1.65 2.81 -15.63
N ALA A 122 0.47 3.44 -15.68
CA ALA A 122 -0.78 2.70 -15.87
C ALA A 122 -0.98 2.29 -17.33
N LEU A 123 -1.38 1.05 -17.55
CA LEU A 123 -1.76 0.56 -18.88
C LEU A 123 -3.13 1.11 -19.28
N THR A 124 -3.22 1.69 -20.49
CA THR A 124 -4.40 2.44 -20.96
C THR A 124 -4.82 2.03 -22.36
N GLY A 125 -6.00 2.53 -22.78
CA GLY A 125 -6.53 2.32 -24.11
C GLY A 125 -7.38 1.07 -24.24
N LYS A 126 -7.98 0.89 -25.43
CA LYS A 126 -8.95 -0.17 -25.69
C LYS A 126 -8.40 -1.58 -25.46
N SER A 127 -7.13 -1.79 -25.78
CA SER A 127 -6.42 -3.09 -25.65
C SER A 127 -5.34 -3.10 -24.59
N GLY A 128 -5.17 -2.02 -23.82
CA GLY A 128 -4.09 -1.89 -22.83
C GLY A 128 -2.71 -1.63 -23.44
N SER A 129 -2.63 -1.26 -24.71
CA SER A 129 -1.36 -0.96 -25.41
C SER A 129 -0.82 0.44 -25.14
N GLY A 130 -1.65 1.33 -24.60
CA GLY A 130 -1.22 2.66 -24.19
C GLY A 130 -0.58 2.62 -22.80
N SER A 131 0.24 3.62 -22.53
CA SER A 131 0.89 3.82 -21.22
C SER A 131 0.67 5.24 -20.75
N GLN A 132 0.27 5.42 -19.51
CA GLN A 132 0.15 6.72 -18.88
C GLN A 132 1.06 6.78 -17.66
N ALA A 133 2.07 7.62 -17.74
CA ALA A 133 2.96 7.88 -16.63
C ALA A 133 2.25 8.61 -15.48
N LEU A 134 2.82 8.54 -14.29
CA LEU A 134 2.38 9.32 -13.14
C LEU A 134 2.60 10.81 -13.41
N THR A 135 1.54 11.60 -13.27
CA THR A 135 1.58 13.05 -13.48
C THR A 135 1.67 13.82 -12.16
N ASN A 136 1.11 13.27 -11.08
CA ASN A 136 1.05 13.92 -9.77
C ASN A 136 2.19 13.45 -8.88
N THR A 137 3.42 13.80 -9.24
CA THR A 137 4.61 13.49 -8.46
C THR A 137 5.13 14.72 -7.71
N ILE A 138 5.72 14.53 -6.54
CA ILE A 138 6.43 15.53 -5.77
C ILE A 138 7.89 15.13 -5.76
N GLY A 139 8.75 15.99 -6.29
CA GLY A 139 10.18 15.71 -6.39
C GLY A 139 10.84 15.49 -5.03
N HIS A 140 11.85 14.64 -4.99
CA HIS A 140 12.64 14.36 -3.78
C HIS A 140 13.34 15.64 -3.24
N GLY A 141 13.87 16.48 -4.12
CA GLY A 141 14.48 17.77 -3.75
C GLY A 141 15.66 17.65 -2.80
N SER A 142 16.36 16.51 -2.80
CA SER A 142 17.50 16.21 -1.89
C SER A 142 17.14 16.37 -0.40
N ALA A 143 15.86 16.22 -0.06
CA ALA A 143 15.35 16.25 1.30
C ALA A 143 14.40 15.07 1.50
N GLY A 144 14.38 14.50 2.69
CA GLY A 144 13.46 13.45 3.07
C GLY A 144 11.98 13.89 3.08
N LEU A 145 11.14 13.20 3.80
CA LEU A 145 9.74 13.58 3.95
C LEU A 145 9.62 14.81 4.86
N THR A 146 9.01 15.88 4.35
CA THR A 146 8.79 17.12 5.08
C THR A 146 7.30 17.46 5.16
N ILE A 147 6.90 18.25 6.14
CA ILE A 147 5.52 18.74 6.26
C ILE A 147 5.11 19.53 5.01
N ALA A 148 6.02 20.31 4.42
CA ALA A 148 5.76 21.05 3.20
C ALA A 148 5.34 20.12 2.04
N LYS A 149 5.99 18.95 1.89
CA LYS A 149 5.60 17.95 0.90
C LYS A 149 4.23 17.34 1.18
N LEU A 150 3.87 17.10 2.44
CA LEU A 150 2.54 16.62 2.82
C LEU A 150 1.45 17.66 2.49
N VAL A 151 1.72 18.92 2.77
CA VAL A 151 0.82 20.04 2.43
C VAL A 151 0.68 20.15 0.91
N GLU A 152 1.77 20.02 0.15
CA GLU A 152 1.73 20.00 -1.31
C GLU A 152 0.93 18.80 -1.85
N ALA A 153 1.10 17.61 -1.28
CA ALA A 153 0.32 16.43 -1.65
C ALA A 153 -1.17 16.64 -1.41
N LYS A 154 -1.53 17.19 -0.25
CA LYS A 154 -2.92 17.56 0.06
C LYS A 154 -3.47 18.55 -0.95
N LYS A 155 -2.72 19.62 -1.25
CA LYS A 155 -3.10 20.63 -2.25
C LYS A 155 -3.35 19.98 -3.62
N LYS A 156 -2.50 19.07 -4.08
CA LYS A 156 -2.68 18.39 -5.37
C LYS A 156 -3.96 17.55 -5.41
N LEU A 157 -4.30 16.86 -4.32
CA LEU A 157 -5.55 16.10 -4.23
C LEU A 157 -6.78 17.02 -4.21
N ASP A 158 -6.72 18.13 -3.48
CA ASP A 158 -7.82 19.09 -3.40
C ASP A 158 -8.04 19.81 -4.73
N LEU A 159 -6.98 20.16 -5.46
CA LEU A 159 -7.05 20.71 -6.82
C LEU A 159 -7.61 19.69 -7.82
N GLY A 160 -7.39 18.40 -7.61
CA GLY A 160 -7.98 17.32 -8.39
C GLY A 160 -9.46 17.05 -8.06
N SER A 161 -10.09 17.89 -7.23
CA SER A 161 -11.49 17.75 -6.80
C SER A 161 -11.80 16.38 -6.16
N VAL A 162 -10.81 15.81 -5.46
CA VAL A 162 -11.02 14.58 -4.68
C VAL A 162 -11.87 14.91 -3.47
N ASP A 163 -13.00 14.21 -3.31
CA ASP A 163 -13.92 14.42 -2.20
C ASP A 163 -13.20 14.27 -0.84
N PRO A 164 -13.27 15.28 0.03
CA PRO A 164 -12.65 15.23 1.37
C PRO A 164 -13.21 14.13 2.28
N SER A 165 -14.42 13.64 2.00
CA SER A 165 -15.03 12.54 2.78
C SER A 165 -14.35 11.19 2.54
N ILE A 166 -13.64 11.03 1.43
CA ILE A 166 -12.90 9.81 1.11
C ILE A 166 -11.62 9.77 1.94
N SER A 167 -11.43 8.68 2.68
CA SER A 167 -10.21 8.48 3.46
C SER A 167 -8.98 8.49 2.55
N ARG A 168 -8.00 9.32 2.91
CA ARG A 168 -6.73 9.44 2.20
C ARG A 168 -5.66 8.68 2.96
N TYR A 169 -4.94 7.82 2.28
CA TYR A 169 -3.89 7.01 2.86
C TYR A 169 -2.53 7.45 2.35
N ILE A 170 -1.52 7.31 3.18
CA ILE A 170 -0.13 7.50 2.82
C ILE A 170 0.69 6.33 3.35
N ALA A 171 1.41 5.66 2.46
CA ALA A 171 2.39 4.65 2.83
C ALA A 171 3.75 5.34 3.00
N VAL A 172 4.40 5.12 4.12
CA VAL A 172 5.68 5.73 4.47
C VAL A 172 6.64 4.67 5.01
N SER A 173 7.94 4.86 4.78
CA SER A 173 8.97 4.05 5.41
C SER A 173 9.29 4.57 6.82
N PRO A 174 9.90 3.73 7.69
CA PRO A 174 10.39 4.19 8.98
C PRO A 174 11.36 5.37 8.88
N GLU A 175 12.21 5.42 7.85
CA GLU A 175 13.14 6.53 7.60
C GLU A 175 12.40 7.84 7.33
N GLN A 176 11.29 7.78 6.58
CA GLN A 176 10.47 8.96 6.30
C GLN A 176 9.76 9.49 7.56
N ILE A 177 9.43 8.62 8.50
CA ILE A 177 8.93 9.05 9.81
C ILE A 177 10.02 9.75 10.61
N GLU A 178 11.25 9.22 10.58
CA GLU A 178 12.41 9.87 11.20
C GLU A 178 12.66 11.27 10.60
N ASP A 179 12.58 11.41 9.27
CA ASP A 179 12.68 12.70 8.59
C ASP A 179 11.65 13.72 9.09
N LEU A 180 10.40 13.27 9.29
CA LEU A 180 9.35 14.14 9.83
C LEU A 180 9.66 14.60 11.26
N LEU A 181 10.19 13.72 12.10
CA LEU A 181 10.57 14.06 13.48
C LEU A 181 11.76 15.01 13.54
N ASN A 182 12.72 14.84 12.64
CA ASN A 182 13.93 15.67 12.58
C ASN A 182 13.72 17.00 11.86
N ASN A 183 12.53 17.23 11.30
CA ASN A 183 12.25 18.45 10.56
C ASN A 183 12.16 19.66 11.51
N THR A 184 13.14 20.55 11.43
CA THR A 184 13.26 21.74 12.29
C THR A 184 12.19 22.81 12.06
N THR A 185 11.41 22.70 10.96
CA THR A 185 10.31 23.63 10.66
C THR A 185 9.01 23.26 11.37
N VAL A 186 9.01 22.15 12.10
CA VAL A 186 7.84 21.71 12.87
C VAL A 186 7.61 22.64 14.06
N THR A 187 6.46 23.27 14.13
CA THR A 187 6.06 24.04 15.31
C THR A 187 5.82 23.11 16.50
N SER A 188 5.86 23.65 17.74
CA SER A 188 5.65 22.82 18.94
C SER A 188 4.33 22.01 18.89
N ALA A 189 3.27 22.58 18.29
CA ALA A 189 1.99 21.89 18.12
C ALA A 189 2.07 20.77 17.07
N ASP A 190 2.72 21.04 15.93
CA ASP A 190 2.92 20.04 14.87
C ASP A 190 3.84 18.92 15.34
N TYR A 191 4.89 19.26 16.11
CA TYR A 191 5.78 18.28 16.71
C TYR A 191 5.02 17.29 17.61
N ASN A 192 4.13 17.79 18.46
CA ASN A 192 3.32 16.94 19.32
C ASN A 192 2.39 16.03 18.51
N SER A 193 1.82 16.51 17.40
CA SER A 193 0.97 15.72 16.51
C SER A 193 1.76 14.63 15.78
N VAL A 194 2.97 14.95 15.30
CA VAL A 194 3.87 13.98 14.68
C VAL A 194 4.36 12.96 15.70
N LYS A 195 4.67 13.39 16.93
CA LYS A 195 5.06 12.50 18.01
C LYS A 195 3.94 11.53 18.38
N ALA A 196 2.70 12.00 18.49
CA ALA A 196 1.54 11.16 18.75
C ALA A 196 1.29 10.16 17.61
N LEU A 197 1.52 10.55 16.35
CA LEU A 197 1.47 9.65 15.21
C LEU A 197 2.51 8.53 15.31
N VAL A 198 3.76 8.87 15.67
CA VAL A 198 4.84 7.87 15.82
C VAL A 198 4.60 6.94 17.01
N GLN A 199 4.01 7.45 18.08
CA GLN A 199 3.62 6.65 19.26
C GLN A 199 2.38 5.76 19.00
N GLY A 200 1.71 5.90 17.84
CA GLY A 200 0.51 5.16 17.52
C GLY A 200 -0.75 5.62 18.25
N GLU A 201 -0.70 6.80 18.88
CA GLU A 201 -1.87 7.40 19.55
C GLU A 201 -2.84 8.05 18.55
N VAL A 202 -2.34 8.46 17.39
CA VAL A 202 -3.11 9.11 16.31
C VAL A 202 -2.76 8.47 14.98
N ASP A 203 -3.77 7.98 14.27
CA ASP A 203 -3.58 7.35 12.94
C ASP A 203 -3.56 8.37 11.80
N THR A 204 -3.95 9.62 12.06
CA THR A 204 -4.16 10.63 11.02
C THR A 204 -3.39 11.90 11.29
N PHE A 205 -2.69 12.39 10.27
CA PHE A 205 -2.02 13.68 10.28
C PHE A 205 -2.27 14.42 8.98
N LEU A 206 -2.61 15.70 9.04
CA LEU A 206 -2.98 16.55 7.88
C LEU A 206 -4.09 15.97 6.98
N GLY A 207 -4.94 15.07 7.52
CA GLY A 207 -6.01 14.41 6.78
C GLY A 207 -5.59 13.14 6.04
N PHE A 208 -4.36 12.67 6.25
CA PHE A 208 -3.87 11.39 5.75
C PHE A 208 -3.84 10.35 6.87
N LYS A 209 -4.26 9.14 6.56
CA LYS A 209 -4.03 7.96 7.40
C LYS A 209 -2.67 7.37 7.05
N PHE A 210 -1.80 7.28 8.03
CA PHE A 210 -0.44 6.79 7.84
C PHE A 210 -0.38 5.27 7.96
N ILE A 211 0.28 4.65 7.00
CA ILE A 211 0.61 3.23 7.02
C ILE A 211 2.12 3.12 6.94
N VAL A 212 2.73 2.67 8.02
CA VAL A 212 4.18 2.49 8.06
C VAL A 212 4.52 1.11 7.51
N SER A 213 5.32 1.07 6.47
CA SER A 213 5.80 -0.17 5.84
C SER A 213 7.29 -0.06 5.57
N ASN A 214 8.00 -1.16 5.75
CA ASN A 214 9.43 -1.28 5.43
C ASN A 214 9.69 -1.78 4.00
N ARG A 215 8.66 -1.76 3.14
CA ARG A 215 8.69 -2.26 1.76
C ARG A 215 8.93 -1.13 0.78
#